data_619ebeb9efac42c458c8788780404fed
#
_entry.id   619ebeb9efac42c458c8788780404fed
#
_cell.length_a   1.000
_cell.length_b   1.000
_cell.length_c   1.000
_cell.angle_alpha   90.00
_cell.angle_beta   90.00
_cell.angle_gamma   90.00
#
_symmetry.space_group_name_H-M   'P 1'
#
loop_
_entity.id
_entity.type
_entity.pdbx_description
1 polymer ?
#
loop_
_entity_poly.entity_id
_entity_poly.type
_entity_poly.pdbx_seq_one_letter_code
_entity_poly.pdbx_strand_id
1 'polypeptide(L)'
;MEEFTNEVIDTKQLPRYEEVQLTPLHPKYWKVTLINFSIVFVIIGIALTLLWFNKEEFSDIGLYFAITYFVVLLFSLLINRIAFKKKAYAFRNHDVIYRSGIISTNTMVIPYNRVQHVALHEGFVSRIFGLAKVEIFTAGGSSSDLEIPGIEKKEAENIKQLLMGKIQKQL
;
A
#
# COMPACT_ATOMS: atom_id res chain seq x y z
N MET A 1 -46.30 -1.54 11.56
CA MET A 1 -45.21 -2.46 12.01
C MET A 1 -44.73 -3.14 10.75
N GLU A 2 -43.49 -2.93 10.34
CA GLU A 2 -42.91 -3.68 9.25
C GLU A 2 -42.75 -5.11 9.73
N GLU A 3 -43.35 -6.06 8.98
CA GLU A 3 -43.29 -7.48 9.26
C GLU A 3 -41.83 -7.94 9.13
N PHE A 4 -41.24 -8.48 10.19
CA PHE A 4 -39.87 -8.98 10.17
C PHE A 4 -39.79 -10.19 9.25
N THR A 5 -39.23 -10.01 8.05
CA THR A 5 -38.93 -11.11 7.11
C THR A 5 -37.42 -11.40 7.16
N ASN A 6 -37.05 -12.66 7.39
CA ASN A 6 -35.65 -13.11 7.40
C ASN A 6 -35.46 -14.15 6.28
N GLU A 7 -35.59 -13.69 5.04
CA GLU A 7 -35.43 -14.54 3.86
C GLU A 7 -33.97 -14.63 3.41
N VAL A 8 -33.61 -15.71 2.74
CA VAL A 8 -32.28 -15.92 2.17
C VAL A 8 -32.10 -14.98 0.99
N ILE A 9 -31.04 -14.15 1.05
CA ILE A 9 -30.67 -13.22 -0.03
C ILE A 9 -30.01 -14.00 -1.17
N ASP A 10 -30.47 -13.80 -2.41
CA ASP A 10 -29.77 -14.30 -3.59
C ASP A 10 -28.52 -13.49 -3.85
N THR A 11 -27.39 -14.05 -3.43
CA THR A 11 -26.07 -13.40 -3.54
C THR A 11 -25.61 -13.20 -4.98
N LYS A 12 -26.23 -13.86 -5.97
CA LYS A 12 -25.88 -13.69 -7.39
C LYS A 12 -26.37 -12.36 -7.97
N GLN A 13 -27.39 -11.78 -7.34
CA GLN A 13 -27.96 -10.48 -7.75
C GLN A 13 -27.31 -9.29 -7.05
N LEU A 14 -26.40 -9.52 -6.09
CA LEU A 14 -25.70 -8.44 -5.40
C LEU A 14 -24.68 -7.74 -6.31
N PRO A 15 -24.50 -6.40 -6.14
CA PRO A 15 -23.48 -5.68 -6.87
C PRO A 15 -22.08 -6.27 -6.59
N ARG A 16 -21.35 -6.60 -7.65
CA ARG A 16 -20.04 -7.23 -7.54
C ARG A 16 -18.95 -6.15 -7.50
N TYR A 17 -18.14 -6.16 -6.46
CA TYR A 17 -16.98 -5.24 -6.37
C TYR A 17 -15.88 -5.61 -7.38
N GLU A 18 -15.86 -6.84 -7.89
CA GLU A 18 -14.92 -7.33 -8.90
C GLU A 18 -15.06 -6.62 -10.24
N GLU A 19 -16.25 -6.10 -10.55
CA GLU A 19 -16.58 -5.41 -11.80
C GLU A 19 -16.17 -3.92 -11.76
N VAL A 20 -15.73 -3.43 -10.58
CA VAL A 20 -15.32 -2.03 -10.42
C VAL A 20 -13.97 -1.79 -11.08
N GLN A 21 -13.87 -0.78 -11.93
CA GLN A 21 -12.60 -0.33 -12.48
C GLN A 21 -11.75 0.33 -11.38
N LEU A 22 -10.66 -0.36 -11.00
CA LEU A 22 -9.73 0.14 -10.00
C LEU A 22 -8.64 1.01 -10.66
N THR A 23 -8.35 2.14 -10.05
CA THR A 23 -7.26 3.04 -10.44
C THR A 23 -5.92 2.49 -9.92
N PRO A 24 -4.92 2.26 -10.77
CA PRO A 24 -3.60 1.84 -10.33
C PRO A 24 -2.89 2.99 -9.59
N LEU A 25 -1.88 2.66 -8.79
CA LEU A 25 -1.03 3.66 -8.15
C LEU A 25 -0.31 4.52 -9.19
N HIS A 26 -0.01 5.78 -8.84
CA HIS A 26 0.67 6.70 -9.73
C HIS A 26 2.03 6.16 -10.19
N PRO A 27 2.38 6.20 -11.49
CA PRO A 27 3.61 5.61 -12.03
C PRO A 27 4.91 6.10 -11.35
N LYS A 28 4.95 7.37 -10.92
CA LYS A 28 6.09 7.94 -10.19
C LYS A 28 6.35 7.24 -8.85
N TYR A 29 5.33 6.59 -8.27
CA TYR A 29 5.50 5.88 -7.00
C TYR A 29 6.45 4.67 -7.14
N TRP A 30 6.57 4.09 -8.33
CA TRP A 30 7.60 3.10 -8.59
C TRP A 30 9.02 3.65 -8.35
N LYS A 31 9.29 4.91 -8.76
CA LYS A 31 10.59 5.56 -8.51
C LYS A 31 10.84 5.75 -7.02
N VAL A 32 9.80 6.15 -6.27
CA VAL A 32 9.88 6.26 -4.80
C VAL A 32 10.22 4.92 -4.17
N THR A 33 9.54 3.84 -4.60
CA THR A 33 9.81 2.49 -4.12
C THR A 33 11.24 2.05 -4.43
N LEU A 34 11.74 2.31 -5.64
CA LEU A 34 13.12 2.00 -6.04
C LEU A 34 14.16 2.74 -5.20
N ILE A 35 13.96 4.05 -4.96
CA ILE A 35 14.90 4.85 -4.16
C ILE A 35 14.95 4.32 -2.73
N ASN A 36 13.79 4.13 -2.09
CA ASN A 36 13.73 3.60 -0.72
C ASN A 36 14.37 2.20 -0.63
N PHE A 37 14.08 1.35 -1.60
CA PHE A 37 14.67 0.02 -1.71
C PHE A 37 16.20 0.10 -1.86
N SER A 38 16.69 0.96 -2.76
CA SER A 38 18.13 1.16 -2.98
C SER A 38 18.84 1.66 -1.73
N ILE A 39 18.25 2.60 -0.99
CA ILE A 39 18.81 3.10 0.28
C ILE A 39 19.01 1.94 1.26
N VAL A 40 17.98 1.10 1.45
CA VAL A 40 18.05 -0.04 2.37
C VAL A 40 19.15 -1.02 1.95
N PHE A 41 19.19 -1.40 0.66
CA PHE A 41 20.21 -2.33 0.17
C PHE A 41 21.62 -1.75 0.22
N VAL A 42 21.80 -0.47 -0.06
CA VAL A 42 23.11 0.20 0.10
C VAL A 42 23.59 0.15 1.55
N ILE A 43 22.70 0.44 2.52
CA ILE A 43 23.05 0.34 3.95
C ILE A 43 23.45 -1.09 4.33
N ILE A 44 22.68 -2.09 3.88
CA ILE A 44 23.00 -3.51 4.11
C ILE A 44 24.34 -3.87 3.46
N GLY A 45 24.58 -3.44 2.22
CA GLY A 45 25.83 -3.68 1.51
C GLY A 45 27.05 -3.09 2.23
N ILE A 46 26.94 -1.84 2.72
CA ILE A 46 28.00 -1.20 3.51
C ILE A 46 28.24 -2.00 4.80
N ALA A 47 27.18 -2.37 5.52
CA ALA A 47 27.33 -3.15 6.75
C ALA A 47 28.01 -4.50 6.53
N LEU A 48 27.64 -5.22 5.48
CA LEU A 48 28.28 -6.50 5.11
C LEU A 48 29.76 -6.31 4.73
N THR A 49 30.08 -5.24 4.00
CA THR A 49 31.45 -4.92 3.62
C THR A 49 32.32 -4.60 4.84
N LEU A 50 31.80 -3.79 5.78
CA LEU A 50 32.52 -3.48 7.03
C LEU A 50 32.73 -4.72 7.90
N LEU A 51 31.77 -5.65 7.96
CA LEU A 51 31.94 -6.92 8.66
C LEU A 51 33.00 -7.79 8.00
N TRP A 52 33.09 -7.77 6.66
CA TRP A 52 34.10 -8.53 5.94
C TRP A 52 35.52 -8.03 6.23
N PHE A 53 35.76 -6.72 6.16
CA PHE A 53 37.09 -6.17 6.41
C PHE A 53 37.61 -6.42 7.83
N ASN A 54 36.74 -6.68 8.79
CA ASN A 54 37.12 -6.91 10.19
C ASN A 54 37.45 -8.37 10.53
N LYS A 55 37.37 -9.33 9.58
CA LYS A 55 37.62 -10.75 9.84
C LYS A 55 38.43 -11.40 8.71
N GLU A 56 39.66 -11.82 9.01
CA GLU A 56 40.56 -12.49 8.06
C GLU A 56 40.00 -13.83 7.53
N GLU A 57 39.16 -14.52 8.31
CA GLU A 57 38.54 -15.81 7.96
C GLU A 57 37.47 -15.71 6.85
N PHE A 58 37.05 -14.49 6.45
CA PHE A 58 35.98 -14.33 5.47
C PHE A 58 36.45 -14.30 4.00
N SER A 59 37.75 -14.34 3.72
CA SER A 59 38.27 -14.21 2.35
C SER A 59 37.76 -15.30 1.39
N ASP A 60 37.65 -16.54 1.83
CA ASP A 60 37.26 -17.65 0.98
C ASP A 60 35.76 -17.77 0.75
N ILE A 61 34.96 -17.19 1.65
CA ILE A 61 33.49 -17.26 1.62
C ILE A 61 32.86 -15.98 1.03
N GLY A 62 33.67 -14.92 0.88
CA GLY A 62 33.17 -13.59 0.46
C GLY A 62 32.48 -13.57 -0.89
N LEU A 63 32.95 -14.37 -1.85
CA LEU A 63 32.29 -14.48 -3.16
C LEU A 63 30.88 -15.05 -3.06
N TYR A 64 30.68 -16.07 -2.22
CA TYR A 64 29.34 -16.64 -1.99
C TYR A 64 28.39 -15.65 -1.34
N PHE A 65 28.86 -14.84 -0.38
CA PHE A 65 28.06 -13.76 0.22
C PHE A 65 27.70 -12.71 -0.81
N ALA A 66 28.62 -12.28 -1.67
CA ALA A 66 28.35 -11.32 -2.73
C ALA A 66 27.31 -11.86 -3.72
N ILE A 67 27.44 -13.09 -4.19
CA ILE A 67 26.47 -13.72 -5.09
C ILE A 67 25.10 -13.79 -4.44
N THR A 68 25.02 -14.27 -3.18
CA THR A 68 23.75 -14.36 -2.44
C THR A 68 23.10 -12.98 -2.29
N TYR A 69 23.87 -11.95 -1.94
CA TYR A 69 23.39 -10.59 -1.83
C TYR A 69 22.76 -10.10 -3.14
N PHE A 70 23.42 -10.27 -4.27
CA PHE A 70 22.89 -9.86 -5.58
C PHE A 70 21.67 -10.67 -6.00
N VAL A 71 21.63 -11.97 -5.72
CA VAL A 71 20.45 -12.80 -5.99
C VAL A 71 19.25 -12.33 -5.18
N VAL A 72 19.43 -12.08 -3.88
CA VAL A 72 18.37 -11.56 -2.99
C VAL A 72 17.91 -10.18 -3.44
N LEU A 73 18.82 -9.29 -3.85
CA LEU A 73 18.51 -7.96 -4.37
C LEU A 73 17.65 -8.06 -5.62
N LEU A 74 18.04 -8.84 -6.63
CA LEU A 74 17.30 -8.99 -7.88
C LEU A 74 15.92 -9.62 -7.63
N PHE A 75 15.86 -10.66 -6.82
CA PHE A 75 14.60 -11.32 -6.49
C PHE A 75 13.63 -10.38 -5.75
N SER A 76 14.13 -9.62 -4.78
CA SER A 76 13.34 -8.62 -4.07
C SER A 76 12.84 -7.50 -4.99
N LEU A 77 13.65 -7.05 -5.94
CA LEU A 77 13.24 -6.08 -6.97
C LEU A 77 12.08 -6.60 -7.82
N LEU A 78 12.16 -7.85 -8.28
CA LEU A 78 11.10 -8.48 -9.07
C LEU A 78 9.79 -8.56 -8.28
N ILE A 79 9.86 -9.01 -7.02
CA ILE A 79 8.71 -9.08 -6.13
C ILE A 79 8.08 -7.69 -5.93
N ASN A 80 8.88 -6.67 -5.63
CA ASN A 80 8.39 -5.30 -5.45
C ASN A 80 7.74 -4.75 -6.74
N ARG A 81 8.28 -5.09 -7.92
CA ARG A 81 7.69 -4.68 -9.21
C ARG A 81 6.33 -5.31 -9.44
N ILE A 82 6.19 -6.60 -9.13
CA ILE A 82 4.91 -7.30 -9.26
C ILE A 82 3.90 -6.75 -8.25
N ALA A 83 4.32 -6.55 -7.00
CA ALA A 83 3.50 -5.96 -5.94
C ALA A 83 2.97 -4.58 -6.34
N PHE A 84 3.84 -3.71 -6.86
CA PHE A 84 3.45 -2.38 -7.32
C PHE A 84 2.35 -2.44 -8.39
N LYS A 85 2.51 -3.29 -9.41
CA LYS A 85 1.54 -3.42 -10.51
C LYS A 85 0.18 -3.95 -10.06
N LYS A 86 0.12 -4.72 -8.97
CA LYS A 86 -1.12 -5.31 -8.45
C LYS A 86 -1.88 -4.41 -7.48
N LYS A 87 -1.27 -3.33 -7.01
CA LYS A 87 -1.92 -2.36 -6.13
C LYS A 87 -2.82 -1.44 -6.93
N ALA A 88 -4.09 -1.35 -6.50
CA ALA A 88 -5.07 -0.46 -7.12
C ALA A 88 -6.16 -0.09 -6.11
N TYR A 89 -6.83 1.03 -6.32
CA TYR A 89 -7.86 1.56 -5.45
C TYR A 89 -9.04 2.13 -6.23
N ALA A 90 -10.18 2.29 -5.56
CA ALA A 90 -11.31 3.06 -6.07
C ALA A 90 -12.07 3.72 -4.92
N PHE A 91 -12.45 4.96 -5.09
CA PHE A 91 -13.37 5.67 -4.21
C PHE A 91 -14.75 5.70 -4.86
N ARG A 92 -15.76 5.07 -4.21
CA ARG A 92 -17.13 5.02 -4.70
C ARG A 92 -18.03 5.94 -3.88
N ASN A 93 -19.34 5.94 -4.14
CA ASN A 93 -20.28 6.81 -3.44
C ASN A 93 -20.40 6.51 -1.94
N HIS A 94 -20.21 5.25 -1.52
CA HIS A 94 -20.46 4.77 -0.16
C HIS A 94 -19.27 4.09 0.51
N ASP A 95 -18.22 3.76 -0.24
CA ASP A 95 -17.06 3.02 0.26
C ASP A 95 -15.78 3.33 -0.51
N VAL A 96 -14.66 2.86 0.03
CA VAL A 96 -13.38 2.79 -0.64
C VAL A 96 -12.98 1.33 -0.81
N ILE A 97 -12.45 1.00 -1.99
CA ILE A 97 -11.87 -0.31 -2.30
C ILE A 97 -10.36 -0.14 -2.47
N TYR A 98 -9.60 -1.03 -1.87
CA TYR A 98 -8.17 -1.16 -2.11
C TYR A 98 -7.79 -2.60 -2.31
N ARG A 99 -7.06 -2.87 -3.39
CA ARG A 99 -6.57 -4.19 -3.74
C ARG A 99 -5.05 -4.22 -3.70
N SER A 100 -4.51 -5.24 -3.06
CA SER A 100 -3.07 -5.49 -2.97
C SER A 100 -2.78 -6.98 -2.89
N GLY A 101 -1.50 -7.35 -3.00
CA GLY A 101 -1.04 -8.73 -2.85
C GLY A 101 -0.42 -9.28 -4.13
N ILE A 102 0.46 -10.27 -3.96
CA ILE A 102 1.22 -10.90 -5.05
C ILE A 102 0.72 -12.31 -5.32
N ILE A 103 0.83 -13.17 -4.32
CA ILE A 103 0.40 -14.58 -4.36
C ILE A 103 -1.07 -14.66 -3.99
N SER A 104 -1.44 -14.08 -2.85
CA SER A 104 -2.82 -13.91 -2.42
C SER A 104 -3.26 -12.49 -2.70
N THR A 105 -4.42 -12.31 -3.32
CA THR A 105 -5.01 -10.99 -3.54
C THR A 105 -5.88 -10.63 -2.35
N ASN A 106 -5.55 -9.55 -1.68
CA ASN A 106 -6.37 -8.99 -0.61
C ASN A 106 -7.13 -7.78 -1.16
N THR A 107 -8.45 -7.84 -1.11
CA THR A 107 -9.33 -6.72 -1.46
C THR A 107 -10.06 -6.27 -0.22
N MET A 108 -9.77 -5.05 0.19
CA MET A 108 -10.37 -4.41 1.35
C MET A 108 -11.44 -3.43 0.88
N VAL A 109 -12.64 -3.53 1.44
CA VAL A 109 -13.76 -2.63 1.18
C VAL A 109 -14.16 -1.98 2.50
N ILE A 110 -14.01 -0.65 2.61
CA ILE A 110 -14.33 0.09 3.83
C ILE A 110 -15.48 1.06 3.53
N PRO A 111 -16.66 0.83 4.11
CA PRO A 111 -17.78 1.77 4.03
C PRO A 111 -17.45 3.08 4.76
N TYR A 112 -17.85 4.22 4.20
CA TYR A 112 -17.54 5.53 4.78
C TYR A 112 -18.12 5.74 6.17
N ASN A 113 -19.23 5.08 6.52
CA ASN A 113 -19.83 5.14 7.86
C ASN A 113 -18.95 4.48 8.96
N ARG A 114 -17.92 3.74 8.60
CA ARG A 114 -16.94 3.19 9.55
C ARG A 114 -15.70 4.08 9.70
N VAL A 115 -15.48 5.03 8.82
CA VAL A 115 -14.31 5.89 8.83
C VAL A 115 -14.43 6.93 9.95
N GLN A 116 -13.44 6.97 10.85
CA GLN A 116 -13.37 7.94 11.95
C GLN A 116 -12.54 9.17 11.58
N HIS A 117 -11.36 8.95 11.00
CA HIS A 117 -10.52 10.03 10.53
C HIS A 117 -9.65 9.60 9.36
N VAL A 118 -9.13 10.59 8.64
CA VAL A 118 -8.27 10.41 7.47
C VAL A 118 -7.03 11.26 7.64
N ALA A 119 -5.86 10.66 7.51
CA ALA A 119 -4.58 11.34 7.51
C ALA A 119 -3.93 11.30 6.13
N LEU A 120 -3.15 12.34 5.82
CA LEU A 120 -2.24 12.35 4.69
C LEU A 120 -0.82 12.29 5.22
N HIS A 121 -0.06 11.35 4.70
CA HIS A 121 1.36 11.20 5.03
C HIS A 121 2.22 11.41 3.80
N GLU A 122 3.15 12.36 3.87
CA GLU A 122 4.13 12.62 2.82
C GLU A 122 5.51 12.18 3.31
N GLY A 123 5.94 10.98 2.97
CA GLY A 123 7.32 10.55 3.24
C GLY A 123 8.32 11.39 2.46
N PHE A 124 9.56 11.49 2.94
CA PHE A 124 10.60 12.34 2.38
C PHE A 124 10.75 12.19 0.86
N VAL A 125 10.96 10.96 0.38
CA VAL A 125 11.11 10.68 -1.06
C VAL A 125 9.81 10.92 -1.82
N SER A 126 8.66 10.52 -1.27
CA SER A 126 7.34 10.73 -1.89
C SER A 126 7.05 12.20 -2.13
N ARG A 127 7.42 13.06 -1.17
CA ARG A 127 7.26 14.51 -1.24
C ARG A 127 8.03 15.13 -2.42
N ILE A 128 9.25 14.64 -2.70
CA ILE A 128 10.05 15.09 -3.85
C ILE A 128 9.34 14.81 -5.18
N PHE A 129 8.58 13.70 -5.25
CA PHE A 129 7.81 13.32 -6.44
C PHE A 129 6.39 13.86 -6.46
N GLY A 130 5.99 14.67 -5.46
CA GLY A 130 4.65 15.23 -5.34
C GLY A 130 3.59 14.18 -5.02
N LEU A 131 3.96 13.12 -4.28
CA LEU A 131 3.09 12.01 -3.92
C LEU A 131 2.84 11.97 -2.42
N ALA A 132 1.63 11.54 -2.05
CA ALA A 132 1.21 11.32 -0.69
C ALA A 132 0.65 9.89 -0.51
N LYS A 133 0.51 9.48 0.75
CA LYS A 133 -0.19 8.30 1.20
C LYS A 133 -1.47 8.77 1.92
N VAL A 134 -2.62 8.20 1.56
CA VAL A 134 -3.87 8.37 2.27
C VAL A 134 -4.00 7.25 3.29
N GLU A 135 -4.19 7.61 4.55
CA GLU A 135 -4.40 6.69 5.67
C GLU A 135 -5.82 6.86 6.18
N ILE A 136 -6.54 5.75 6.25
CA ILE A 136 -7.94 5.72 6.70
C ILE A 136 -8.00 4.92 7.99
N PHE A 137 -8.61 5.49 9.02
CA PHE A 137 -8.77 4.90 10.33
C PHE A 137 -10.25 4.64 10.58
N THR A 138 -10.58 3.43 11.04
CA THR A 138 -11.94 3.01 11.36
C THR A 138 -12.15 2.78 12.85
N ALA A 139 -13.38 2.62 13.28
CA ALA A 139 -13.71 2.40 14.69
C ALA A 139 -13.17 1.04 15.17
N GLY A 140 -12.35 1.07 16.23
CA GLY A 140 -11.83 -0.14 16.91
C GLY A 140 -10.43 -0.59 16.48
N GLY A 141 -9.79 0.09 15.53
CA GLY A 141 -8.39 -0.16 15.15
C GLY A 141 -7.39 0.64 16.01
N SER A 142 -6.24 0.06 16.32
CA SER A 142 -5.11 0.73 17.01
C SER A 142 -4.14 1.43 16.05
N SER A 143 -4.29 1.19 14.75
CA SER A 143 -3.47 1.75 13.67
C SER A 143 -4.37 2.07 12.47
N SER A 144 -3.80 2.64 11.38
CA SER A 144 -4.54 2.80 10.13
C SER A 144 -5.00 1.45 9.59
N ASP A 145 -6.31 1.33 9.33
CA ASP A 145 -6.88 0.10 8.77
C ASP A 145 -6.60 -0.03 7.28
N LEU A 146 -6.43 1.12 6.60
CA LEU A 146 -6.15 1.16 5.18
C LEU A 146 -5.12 2.23 4.84
N GLU A 147 -4.07 1.84 4.14
CA GLU A 147 -3.05 2.73 3.60
C GLU A 147 -2.98 2.64 2.09
N ILE A 148 -3.26 3.73 1.39
CA ILE A 148 -3.17 3.83 -0.06
C ILE A 148 -2.00 4.75 -0.41
N PRO A 149 -0.83 4.20 -0.76
CA PRO A 149 0.34 5.01 -1.11
C PRO A 149 0.31 5.47 -2.57
N GLY A 150 1.18 6.43 -2.90
CA GLY A 150 1.45 6.79 -4.28
C GLY A 150 0.29 7.47 -5.00
N ILE A 151 -0.50 8.25 -4.29
CA ILE A 151 -1.51 9.15 -4.83
C ILE A 151 -0.87 10.52 -5.05
N GLU A 152 -1.22 11.21 -6.13
CA GLU A 152 -0.77 12.60 -6.33
C GLU A 152 -1.27 13.48 -5.18
N LYS A 153 -0.41 14.38 -4.68
CA LYS A 153 -0.71 15.20 -3.48
C LYS A 153 -2.05 15.91 -3.58
N LYS A 154 -2.31 16.58 -4.72
CA LYS A 154 -3.56 17.29 -4.96
C LYS A 154 -4.78 16.39 -4.95
N GLU A 155 -4.66 15.21 -5.55
CA GLU A 155 -5.71 14.19 -5.53
C GLU A 155 -5.94 13.65 -4.11
N ALA A 156 -4.88 13.41 -3.34
CA ALA A 156 -4.96 12.97 -1.95
C ALA A 156 -5.67 14.00 -1.06
N GLU A 157 -5.41 15.30 -1.28
CA GLU A 157 -6.12 16.39 -0.60
C GLU A 157 -7.63 16.40 -0.93
N ASN A 158 -7.99 16.22 -2.20
CA ASN A 158 -9.38 16.11 -2.64
C ASN A 158 -10.07 14.88 -2.02
N ILE A 159 -9.40 13.74 -1.98
CA ILE A 159 -9.90 12.51 -1.34
C ILE A 159 -10.15 12.76 0.15
N LYS A 160 -9.20 13.39 0.84
CA LYS A 160 -9.37 13.74 2.26
C LYS A 160 -10.60 14.60 2.48
N GLN A 161 -10.79 15.66 1.67
CA GLN A 161 -11.96 16.54 1.78
C GLN A 161 -13.27 15.78 1.52
N LEU A 162 -13.29 14.91 0.51
CA LEU A 162 -14.45 14.07 0.20
C LEU A 162 -14.81 13.18 1.39
N LEU A 163 -13.85 12.49 1.98
CA LEU A 163 -14.07 11.61 3.12
C LEU A 163 -14.52 12.38 4.37
N MET A 164 -13.88 13.52 4.67
CA MET A 164 -14.28 14.38 5.79
C MET A 164 -15.71 14.89 5.63
N GLY A 165 -16.12 15.29 4.41
CA GLY A 165 -17.49 15.71 4.12
C GLY A 165 -18.52 14.58 4.24
N LYS A 166 -18.13 13.33 4.00
CA LYS A 166 -18.98 12.16 4.23
C LYS A 166 -19.14 11.84 5.71
N ILE A 167 -18.07 11.97 6.51
CA ILE A 167 -18.09 11.75 7.95
C ILE A 167 -19.00 12.77 8.64
N GLN A 168 -18.89 14.07 8.29
CA GLN A 168 -19.72 15.14 8.86
C GLN A 168 -21.22 15.01 8.59
N LYS A 169 -21.61 14.38 7.48
CA LYS A 169 -23.04 14.17 7.14
C LYS A 169 -23.68 13.00 7.90
N GLN A 170 -22.88 12.25 8.65
CA GLN A 170 -23.32 11.07 9.42
C GLN A 170 -23.42 11.36 10.93
N LEU A 171 -22.88 12.49 11.36
CA LEU A 171 -23.06 13.05 12.71
C LEU A 171 -24.30 13.94 12.79
#